data_561c7ab9a4f0170a4bec9b552d0a975e
#
_entry.id   561c7ab9a4f0170a4bec9b552d0a975e
#
_cell.length_a   1.000
_cell.length_b   1.000
_cell.length_c   1.000
_cell.angle_alpha   90.00
_cell.angle_beta   90.00
_cell.angle_gamma   90.00
#
_symmetry.space_group_name_H-M   'P 1'
#
loop_
_entity.id
_entity.type
_entity.pdbx_description
1 polymer ?
#
loop_
_entity_poly.entity_id
_entity_poly.type
_entity_poly.pdbx_seq_one_letter_code
_entity_poly.pdbx_strand_id
1 'polypeptide(L)'
;ISAAIAAARAGCKVVVLERGEYPGAKNVQGAVLYSRMLHEIVPDFWKAEDSPMERAIAEQRTCIVSEDSWITVGYKSRRFLEGVPNAYTIIRTRFDQWYAKKAEEAGAEVYAGVTVREVLRQGGRICGVKTSEGDDLTASMVIACDGVNSLLAQKAGFRAELKPSEVALGAKEVLALPAEKIEDRFNLEKGEGATTEFFGSMTLGMLGYVFLYTNKESLALGVGCKLSDYQKKGLRPSEHLELVKKHPAVRRLIEGSTTLEYSAHLIPEGGFKSMPPLARDGFLVAGDAAQMVNAAFREGSNLAMTSGRLAGETAAEAKAKNDFYEASLSAYVDKLKASYVLPDLEEVKDLEEAVESSPGFLDFYPKLACDLAHLRFSADGVPKREHLKTAMRMVRERGLLRMARDLWPLRKAVL
;
A
#
# COMPACT_ATOMS: atom_id res chain seq x y z
N ILE A 1 0.97 -0.82 -15.96
CA ILE A 1 1.37 -2.08 -16.61
C ILE A 1 0.19 -3.02 -16.76
N SER A 2 -0.61 -3.32 -15.73
CA SER A 2 -1.78 -4.22 -15.83
C SER A 2 -2.75 -3.82 -16.95
N ALA A 3 -3.02 -2.52 -17.10
CA ALA A 3 -3.86 -1.99 -18.18
C ALA A 3 -3.23 -2.24 -19.56
N ALA A 4 -1.92 -2.05 -19.66
CA ALA A 4 -1.19 -2.27 -20.90
C ALA A 4 -1.24 -3.74 -21.34
N ILE A 5 -1.01 -4.68 -20.41
CA ILE A 5 -1.10 -6.12 -20.69
C ILE A 5 -2.52 -6.50 -21.16
N ALA A 6 -3.54 -6.05 -20.45
CA ALA A 6 -4.93 -6.39 -20.78
C ALA A 6 -5.34 -5.83 -22.16
N ALA A 7 -5.05 -4.55 -22.42
CA ALA A 7 -5.38 -3.91 -23.68
C ALA A 7 -4.57 -4.48 -24.87
N ALA A 8 -3.27 -4.73 -24.69
CA ALA A 8 -2.42 -5.27 -25.75
C ALA A 8 -2.83 -6.70 -26.13
N ARG A 9 -3.11 -7.58 -25.17
CA ARG A 9 -3.65 -8.93 -25.42
C ARG A 9 -4.97 -8.92 -26.17
N ALA A 10 -5.77 -7.88 -25.98
CA ALA A 10 -7.02 -7.67 -26.73
C ALA A 10 -6.80 -6.97 -28.09
N GLY A 11 -5.55 -6.86 -28.55
CA GLY A 11 -5.20 -6.32 -29.86
C GLY A 11 -5.21 -4.79 -29.96
N CYS A 12 -5.20 -4.06 -28.84
CA CYS A 12 -4.98 -2.62 -28.88
C CYS A 12 -3.49 -2.31 -29.15
N LYS A 13 -3.23 -1.22 -29.90
CA LYS A 13 -1.91 -0.60 -29.91
C LYS A 13 -1.74 0.19 -28.62
N VAL A 14 -0.78 -0.18 -27.81
CA VAL A 14 -0.57 0.39 -26.47
C VAL A 14 0.82 0.97 -26.33
N VAL A 15 0.88 2.20 -25.83
CA VAL A 15 2.13 2.87 -25.44
C VAL A 15 2.05 3.18 -23.94
N VAL A 16 3.08 2.78 -23.20
CA VAL A 16 3.28 3.10 -21.79
C VAL A 16 4.39 4.13 -21.67
N LEU A 17 4.12 5.25 -21.01
CA LEU A 17 5.09 6.31 -20.76
C LEU A 17 5.45 6.32 -19.28
N GLU A 18 6.72 6.13 -18.95
CA GLU A 18 7.27 6.17 -17.60
C GLU A 18 8.27 7.33 -17.48
N ARG A 19 8.11 8.19 -16.47
CA ARG A 19 8.99 9.34 -16.25
C ARG A 19 10.34 8.98 -15.65
N GLY A 20 10.44 7.85 -14.96
CA GLY A 20 11.68 7.35 -14.37
C GLY A 20 12.64 6.84 -15.45
N GLU A 21 13.92 6.79 -15.15
CA GLU A 21 14.95 6.24 -16.04
C GLU A 21 14.67 4.77 -16.41
N TYR A 22 13.96 4.06 -15.55
CA TYR A 22 13.44 2.72 -15.75
C TYR A 22 12.16 2.52 -14.94
N PRO A 23 11.29 1.58 -15.29
CA PRO A 23 10.09 1.27 -14.50
C PRO A 23 10.46 0.91 -13.07
N GLY A 24 9.86 1.62 -12.10
CA GLY A 24 10.15 1.45 -10.68
C GLY A 24 11.20 2.39 -10.09
N ALA A 25 11.95 3.16 -10.90
CA ALA A 25 12.98 4.09 -10.42
C ALA A 25 12.47 5.14 -9.43
N LYS A 26 11.17 5.46 -9.47
CA LYS A 26 10.53 6.44 -8.59
C LYS A 26 9.63 5.80 -7.52
N ASN A 27 9.58 4.48 -7.44
CA ASN A 27 8.71 3.77 -6.52
C ASN A 27 9.45 3.36 -5.25
N VAL A 28 8.77 3.59 -4.11
CA VAL A 28 9.30 3.32 -2.76
C VAL A 28 8.35 2.45 -1.96
N GLN A 29 7.34 1.92 -2.57
CA GLN A 29 6.34 1.16 -1.84
C GLN A 29 6.96 0.00 -1.06
N GLY A 30 6.41 -0.27 0.14
CA GLY A 30 6.70 -1.45 0.94
C GLY A 30 6.53 -2.72 0.12
N ALA A 31 7.03 -3.78 0.58
CA ALA A 31 7.40 -4.90 -0.22
C ALA A 31 6.41 -6.07 -0.17
N VAL A 32 5.12 -5.85 0.09
CA VAL A 32 4.09 -6.91 0.05
C VAL A 32 3.27 -6.83 -1.22
N LEU A 33 3.23 -7.92 -1.96
CA LEU A 33 2.44 -8.10 -3.17
C LEU A 33 1.47 -9.26 -2.98
N TYR A 34 0.17 -8.99 -3.04
CA TYR A 34 -0.85 -10.02 -3.01
C TYR A 34 -0.94 -10.71 -4.37
N SER A 35 -0.76 -12.03 -4.37
CA SER A 35 -0.39 -12.80 -5.56
C SER A 35 -1.53 -13.07 -6.53
N ARG A 36 -2.76 -13.20 -6.01
CA ARG A 36 -3.90 -13.64 -6.81
C ARG A 36 -4.14 -12.77 -8.04
N MET A 37 -4.10 -11.45 -7.86
CA MET A 37 -4.36 -10.48 -8.92
C MET A 37 -3.26 -10.49 -9.98
N LEU A 38 -2.01 -10.69 -9.55
CA LEU A 38 -0.91 -10.87 -10.49
C LEU A 38 -1.03 -12.20 -11.25
N HIS A 39 -1.44 -13.26 -10.58
CA HIS A 39 -1.67 -14.56 -11.23
C HIS A 39 -2.76 -14.51 -12.33
N GLU A 40 -3.81 -13.71 -12.14
CA GLU A 40 -4.83 -13.49 -13.17
C GLU A 40 -4.28 -12.78 -14.41
N ILE A 41 -3.24 -11.96 -14.24
CA ILE A 41 -2.60 -11.20 -15.34
C ILE A 41 -1.41 -11.95 -15.92
N VAL A 42 -0.56 -12.52 -15.08
CA VAL A 42 0.63 -13.30 -15.43
C VAL A 42 0.53 -14.66 -14.72
N PRO A 43 -0.11 -15.66 -15.33
CA PRO A 43 -0.27 -16.98 -14.73
C PRO A 43 1.07 -17.59 -14.30
N ASP A 44 1.07 -18.25 -13.14
CA ASP A 44 2.21 -19.00 -12.60
C ASP A 44 3.52 -18.18 -12.46
N PHE A 45 3.41 -16.85 -12.32
CA PHE A 45 4.54 -15.91 -12.27
C PHE A 45 5.63 -16.30 -11.26
N TRP A 46 5.27 -16.95 -10.15
CA TRP A 46 6.22 -17.38 -9.11
C TRP A 46 7.04 -18.62 -9.48
N LYS A 47 6.62 -19.35 -10.52
CA LYS A 47 7.33 -20.52 -11.05
C LYS A 47 8.30 -20.16 -12.17
N ALA A 48 8.20 -18.92 -12.69
CA ALA A 48 9.06 -18.46 -13.76
C ALA A 48 10.51 -18.33 -13.28
N GLU A 49 11.48 -18.70 -14.10
CA GLU A 49 12.90 -18.64 -13.78
C GLU A 49 13.35 -17.20 -13.52
N ASP A 50 12.75 -16.23 -14.23
CA ASP A 50 13.02 -14.80 -14.11
C ASP A 50 12.16 -14.11 -13.04
N SER A 51 11.43 -14.86 -12.19
CA SER A 51 10.54 -14.31 -11.19
C SER A 51 11.26 -13.42 -10.17
N PRO A 52 10.86 -12.15 -10.01
CA PRO A 52 11.52 -11.21 -9.10
C PRO A 52 10.97 -11.29 -7.67
N MET A 53 10.23 -12.34 -7.34
CA MET A 53 9.67 -12.53 -6.00
C MET A 53 10.78 -12.78 -4.99
N GLU A 54 10.63 -12.15 -3.80
CA GLU A 54 11.57 -12.35 -2.71
C GLU A 54 11.16 -13.58 -1.88
N ARG A 55 10.33 -13.44 -0.86
CA ARG A 55 9.87 -14.56 -0.03
C ARG A 55 8.36 -14.70 -0.07
N ALA A 56 7.86 -15.94 -0.14
CA ALA A 56 6.43 -16.21 0.05
C ALA A 56 6.05 -16.01 1.52
N ILE A 57 5.04 -15.19 1.79
CA ILE A 57 4.66 -14.81 3.15
C ILE A 57 3.88 -15.96 3.79
N ALA A 58 4.50 -16.61 4.78
CA ALA A 58 3.90 -17.65 5.60
C ALA A 58 3.28 -17.11 6.88
N GLU A 59 3.73 -15.93 7.35
CA GLU A 59 3.33 -15.34 8.61
C GLU A 59 3.08 -13.83 8.51
N GLN A 60 1.98 -13.39 9.13
CA GLN A 60 1.68 -11.97 9.32
C GLN A 60 1.57 -11.69 10.82
N ARG A 61 2.21 -10.62 11.29
CA ARG A 61 2.27 -10.22 12.69
C ARG A 61 1.82 -8.78 12.87
N THR A 62 1.03 -8.55 13.90
CA THR A 62 0.68 -7.21 14.38
C THR A 62 1.26 -7.05 15.78
N CYS A 63 2.06 -5.99 15.99
CA CYS A 63 2.64 -5.65 17.27
C CYS A 63 1.97 -4.36 17.80
N ILE A 64 1.37 -4.45 18.97
CA ILE A 64 0.89 -3.29 19.73
C ILE A 64 2.02 -2.90 20.68
N VAL A 65 2.58 -1.69 20.53
CA VAL A 65 3.80 -1.28 21.22
C VAL A 65 3.58 -0.09 22.13
N SER A 66 4.22 -0.14 23.31
CA SER A 66 4.45 1.00 24.20
C SER A 66 5.94 1.40 24.12
N GLU A 67 6.44 2.25 25.02
CA GLU A 67 7.83 2.72 24.99
C GLU A 67 8.87 1.60 25.18
N ASP A 68 8.54 0.61 26.02
CA ASP A 68 9.46 -0.43 26.48
C ASP A 68 8.93 -1.87 26.37
N SER A 69 7.66 -2.01 26.02
CA SER A 69 6.96 -3.29 25.97
C SER A 69 6.06 -3.40 24.74
N TRP A 70 5.76 -4.65 24.35
CA TRP A 70 4.88 -4.90 23.20
C TRP A 70 4.14 -6.22 23.34
N ILE A 71 2.99 -6.29 22.65
CA ILE A 71 2.20 -7.49 22.47
C ILE A 71 2.26 -7.84 20.98
N THR A 72 2.59 -9.09 20.67
CA THR A 72 2.58 -9.60 19.30
C THR A 72 1.43 -10.58 19.11
N VAL A 73 0.61 -10.34 18.11
CA VAL A 73 -0.37 -11.29 17.60
C VAL A 73 0.09 -11.69 16.20
N GLY A 74 0.30 -12.97 15.98
CA GLY A 74 0.77 -13.51 14.71
C GLY A 74 -0.11 -14.65 14.23
N TYR A 75 -0.27 -14.74 12.92
CA TYR A 75 -0.86 -15.90 12.27
C TYR A 75 0.11 -16.45 11.24
N LYS A 76 0.60 -17.67 11.49
CA LYS A 76 1.47 -18.44 10.58
C LYS A 76 0.69 -19.64 10.05
N SER A 77 0.68 -19.81 8.73
CA SER A 77 -0.07 -20.90 8.11
C SER A 77 0.55 -21.38 6.81
N ARG A 78 0.67 -22.69 6.65
CA ARG A 78 1.06 -23.31 5.38
C ARG A 78 0.01 -23.09 4.28
N ARG A 79 -1.25 -22.86 4.64
CA ARG A 79 -2.32 -22.53 3.67
C ARG A 79 -1.99 -21.28 2.84
N PHE A 80 -1.19 -20.35 3.38
CA PHE A 80 -0.73 -19.17 2.63
C PHE A 80 0.23 -19.50 1.50
N LEU A 81 0.81 -20.71 1.51
CA LEU A 81 1.81 -21.16 0.54
C LEU A 81 1.24 -22.18 -0.46
N GLU A 82 0.00 -22.64 -0.26
CA GLU A 82 -0.63 -23.66 -1.09
C GLU A 82 -1.17 -23.08 -2.39
N GLY A 83 -0.96 -23.80 -3.52
CA GLY A 83 -1.43 -23.38 -4.83
C GLY A 83 -0.80 -22.06 -5.29
N VAL A 84 -1.62 -21.02 -5.43
CA VAL A 84 -1.13 -19.64 -5.62
C VAL A 84 -0.82 -19.07 -4.23
N PRO A 85 0.44 -18.84 -3.87
CA PRO A 85 0.76 -18.27 -2.56
C PRO A 85 0.01 -16.95 -2.33
N ASN A 86 -0.45 -16.71 -1.09
CA ASN A 86 -1.27 -15.55 -0.78
C ASN A 86 -0.57 -14.22 -1.10
N ALA A 87 0.69 -14.11 -0.73
CA ALA A 87 1.48 -12.90 -0.96
C ALA A 87 2.97 -13.19 -1.00
N TYR A 88 3.72 -12.28 -1.61
CA TYR A 88 5.18 -12.27 -1.61
C TYR A 88 5.71 -10.93 -1.10
N THR A 89 6.91 -10.95 -0.53
CA THR A 89 7.72 -9.74 -0.46
C THR A 89 8.40 -9.50 -1.81
N ILE A 90 8.57 -8.23 -2.16
CA ILE A 90 9.18 -7.81 -3.42
C ILE A 90 10.10 -6.60 -3.20
N ILE A 91 11.05 -6.41 -4.11
CA ILE A 91 11.82 -5.18 -4.28
C ILE A 91 11.26 -4.48 -5.52
N ARG A 92 10.62 -3.32 -5.36
CA ARG A 92 9.88 -2.64 -6.44
C ARG A 92 10.73 -2.32 -7.67
N THR A 93 11.98 -1.92 -7.49
CA THR A 93 12.89 -1.67 -8.60
C THR A 93 13.12 -2.90 -9.48
N ARG A 94 13.11 -4.11 -8.91
CA ARG A 94 13.22 -5.38 -9.66
C ARG A 94 11.86 -5.80 -10.22
N PHE A 95 10.84 -5.75 -9.40
CA PHE A 95 9.49 -6.17 -9.77
C PHE A 95 8.92 -5.32 -10.92
N ASP A 96 9.04 -3.99 -10.83
CA ASP A 96 8.43 -3.09 -11.81
C ASP A 96 9.10 -3.22 -13.20
N GLN A 97 10.41 -3.44 -13.27
CA GLN A 97 11.10 -3.72 -14.53
C GLN A 97 10.66 -5.05 -15.15
N TRP A 98 10.59 -6.10 -14.32
CA TRP A 98 10.09 -7.40 -14.77
C TRP A 98 8.64 -7.30 -15.25
N TYR A 99 7.79 -6.57 -14.54
CA TYR A 99 6.39 -6.42 -14.90
C TYR A 99 6.19 -5.58 -16.17
N ALA A 100 7.03 -4.57 -16.38
CA ALA A 100 7.06 -3.82 -17.63
C ALA A 100 7.44 -4.72 -18.83
N LYS A 101 8.43 -5.60 -18.65
CA LYS A 101 8.80 -6.60 -19.67
C LYS A 101 7.61 -7.51 -20.02
N LYS A 102 6.77 -7.89 -19.03
CA LYS A 102 5.55 -8.66 -19.31
C LYS A 102 4.52 -7.88 -20.15
N ALA A 103 4.52 -6.54 -20.06
CA ALA A 103 3.69 -5.72 -20.95
C ALA A 103 4.26 -5.69 -22.39
N GLU A 104 5.57 -5.61 -22.54
CA GLU A 104 6.23 -5.72 -23.85
C GLU A 104 6.01 -7.10 -24.50
N GLU A 105 6.13 -8.16 -23.72
CA GLU A 105 5.80 -9.54 -24.17
C GLU A 105 4.32 -9.67 -24.60
N ALA A 106 3.42 -8.87 -24.03
CA ALA A 106 2.02 -8.81 -24.44
C ALA A 106 1.77 -7.94 -25.68
N GLY A 107 2.79 -7.23 -26.20
CA GLY A 107 2.71 -6.38 -27.38
C GLY A 107 2.55 -4.89 -27.11
N ALA A 108 2.73 -4.42 -25.86
CA ALA A 108 2.79 -3.01 -25.57
C ALA A 108 4.22 -2.43 -25.80
N GLU A 109 4.28 -1.16 -26.15
CA GLU A 109 5.56 -0.43 -26.22
C GLU A 109 5.76 0.34 -24.89
N VAL A 110 6.92 0.16 -24.22
CA VAL A 110 7.23 0.82 -22.95
C VAL A 110 8.39 1.79 -23.14
N TYR A 111 8.15 3.07 -22.90
CA TYR A 111 9.16 4.13 -23.00
C TYR A 111 9.44 4.72 -21.62
N ALA A 112 10.64 4.50 -21.11
CA ALA A 112 11.16 5.11 -19.90
C ALA A 112 11.84 6.46 -20.17
N GLY A 113 11.96 7.31 -19.16
CA GLY A 113 12.53 8.66 -19.26
C GLY A 113 11.57 9.70 -19.85
N VAL A 114 10.31 9.33 -20.15
CA VAL A 114 9.34 10.21 -20.81
C VAL A 114 8.38 10.80 -19.78
N THR A 115 8.47 12.09 -19.54
CA THR A 115 7.56 12.81 -18.65
C THR A 115 6.39 13.41 -19.42
N VAL A 116 5.18 13.04 -19.04
CA VAL A 116 3.95 13.64 -19.57
C VAL A 116 3.59 14.90 -18.76
N ARG A 117 3.28 16.00 -19.43
CA ARG A 117 2.93 17.29 -18.79
C ARG A 117 1.48 17.68 -18.90
N GLU A 118 0.83 17.36 -20.01
CA GLU A 118 -0.52 17.82 -20.32
C GLU A 118 -1.30 16.76 -21.07
N VAL A 119 -2.63 16.89 -21.08
CA VAL A 119 -3.52 16.10 -21.93
C VAL A 119 -3.87 16.89 -23.18
N LEU A 120 -3.91 16.22 -24.32
CA LEU A 120 -4.41 16.79 -25.59
C LEU A 120 -5.92 16.63 -25.67
N ARG A 121 -6.62 17.64 -26.20
CA ARG A 121 -8.07 17.65 -26.35
C ARG A 121 -8.51 17.99 -27.77
N GLN A 122 -9.57 17.30 -28.19
CA GLN A 122 -10.26 17.60 -29.42
C GLN A 122 -11.78 17.57 -29.18
N GLY A 123 -12.46 18.69 -29.37
CA GLY A 123 -13.90 18.78 -29.11
C GLY A 123 -14.29 18.47 -27.66
N GLY A 124 -13.42 18.78 -26.69
CA GLY A 124 -13.61 18.46 -25.27
C GLY A 124 -13.10 17.08 -24.83
N ARG A 125 -13.07 16.11 -25.72
CA ARG A 125 -12.58 14.74 -25.46
C ARG A 125 -11.04 14.72 -25.37
N ILE A 126 -10.51 13.98 -24.42
CA ILE A 126 -9.06 13.71 -24.34
C ILE A 126 -8.67 12.74 -25.46
N CYS A 127 -7.67 13.12 -26.25
CA CYS A 127 -7.22 12.42 -27.44
C CYS A 127 -5.69 12.24 -27.51
N GLY A 128 -5.02 12.28 -26.38
CA GLY A 128 -3.57 12.10 -26.29
C GLY A 128 -2.95 12.86 -25.15
N VAL A 129 -1.62 12.93 -25.17
CA VAL A 129 -0.80 13.59 -24.15
C VAL A 129 0.33 14.38 -24.79
N LYS A 130 0.82 15.39 -24.07
CA LYS A 130 2.00 16.18 -24.42
C LYS A 130 3.14 15.84 -23.47
N THR A 131 4.32 15.57 -24.04
CA THR A 131 5.53 15.27 -23.26
C THR A 131 6.24 16.54 -22.79
N SER A 132 7.19 16.38 -21.87
CA SER A 132 8.04 17.49 -21.43
C SER A 132 8.95 18.03 -22.52
N GLU A 133 9.25 17.25 -23.53
CA GLU A 133 10.09 17.61 -24.68
C GLU A 133 9.30 18.37 -25.74
N GLY A 134 7.97 18.43 -25.59
CA GLY A 134 7.07 19.17 -26.46
C GLY A 134 6.37 18.31 -27.51
N ASP A 135 6.59 16.99 -27.51
CA ASP A 135 5.97 16.08 -28.47
C ASP A 135 4.49 15.83 -28.12
N ASP A 136 3.66 15.89 -29.13
CA ASP A 136 2.25 15.56 -29.06
C ASP A 136 2.04 14.10 -29.48
N LEU A 137 1.62 13.25 -28.53
CA LEU A 137 1.29 11.84 -28.76
C LEU A 137 -0.23 11.69 -28.78
N THR A 138 -0.79 11.47 -29.96
CA THR A 138 -2.23 11.27 -30.13
C THR A 138 -2.63 9.84 -29.86
N ALA A 139 -3.80 9.66 -29.24
CA ALA A 139 -4.38 8.36 -28.94
C ALA A 139 -5.92 8.43 -28.95
N SER A 140 -6.58 7.30 -29.13
CA SER A 140 -8.03 7.22 -29.03
C SER A 140 -8.52 7.53 -27.60
N MET A 141 -7.72 7.14 -26.60
CA MET A 141 -7.95 7.43 -25.17
C MET A 141 -6.65 7.36 -24.39
N VAL A 142 -6.69 7.86 -23.16
CA VAL A 142 -5.58 7.84 -22.18
C VAL A 142 -6.05 7.15 -20.90
N ILE A 143 -5.21 6.29 -20.32
CA ILE A 143 -5.40 5.71 -18.99
C ILE A 143 -4.34 6.30 -18.07
N ALA A 144 -4.75 7.14 -17.11
CA ALA A 144 -3.86 7.73 -16.12
C ALA A 144 -3.59 6.74 -14.99
N CYS A 145 -2.33 6.31 -14.88
CA CYS A 145 -1.80 5.45 -13.82
C CYS A 145 -0.54 6.09 -13.22
N ASP A 146 -0.53 7.41 -13.11
CA ASP A 146 0.63 8.25 -12.77
C ASP A 146 0.87 8.39 -11.26
N GLY A 147 0.30 7.47 -10.49
CA GLY A 147 0.53 7.32 -9.05
C GLY A 147 -0.16 8.39 -8.21
N VAL A 148 0.23 8.48 -6.95
CA VAL A 148 -0.42 9.31 -5.93
C VAL A 148 -0.59 10.77 -6.35
N ASN A 149 0.39 11.35 -7.03
CA ASN A 149 0.33 12.75 -7.45
C ASN A 149 -0.78 13.03 -8.48
N SER A 150 -1.17 12.02 -9.27
CA SER A 150 -2.27 12.10 -10.23
C SER A 150 -2.24 13.39 -11.09
N LEU A 151 -1.03 13.72 -11.58
CA LEU A 151 -0.80 14.97 -12.30
C LEU A 151 -1.66 15.09 -13.56
N LEU A 152 -1.90 13.97 -14.25
CA LEU A 152 -2.73 13.97 -15.45
C LEU A 152 -4.20 14.26 -15.13
N ALA A 153 -4.76 13.69 -14.05
CA ALA A 153 -6.12 14.00 -13.65
C ALA A 153 -6.25 15.47 -13.18
N GLN A 154 -5.20 16.03 -12.53
CA GLN A 154 -5.15 17.46 -12.19
C GLN A 154 -5.11 18.33 -13.45
N LYS A 155 -4.21 18.05 -14.40
CA LYS A 155 -4.09 18.76 -15.68
C LYS A 155 -5.34 18.63 -16.56
N ALA A 156 -6.02 17.50 -16.45
CA ALA A 156 -7.30 17.28 -17.09
C ALA A 156 -8.46 18.05 -16.42
N GLY A 157 -8.25 18.66 -15.26
CA GLY A 157 -9.27 19.38 -14.50
C GLY A 157 -10.27 18.48 -13.78
N PHE A 158 -9.92 17.20 -13.58
CA PHE A 158 -10.78 16.21 -12.90
C PHE A 158 -10.48 16.08 -11.42
N ARG A 159 -9.37 16.66 -10.95
CA ARG A 159 -8.94 16.63 -9.57
C ARG A 159 -8.24 17.92 -9.17
N ALA A 160 -8.45 18.35 -7.93
CA ALA A 160 -7.65 19.41 -7.31
C ALA A 160 -6.28 18.87 -6.85
N GLU A 161 -5.37 19.75 -6.48
CA GLU A 161 -4.11 19.40 -5.83
C GLU A 161 -4.37 18.67 -4.50
N LEU A 162 -3.52 17.69 -4.19
CA LEU A 162 -3.61 16.92 -2.96
C LEU A 162 -3.28 17.76 -1.73
N LYS A 163 -4.10 17.61 -0.70
CA LYS A 163 -3.84 18.19 0.61
C LYS A 163 -2.91 17.29 1.42
N PRO A 164 -2.07 17.84 2.30
CA PRO A 164 -1.23 17.04 3.21
C PRO A 164 -2.02 16.05 4.08
N SER A 165 -3.30 16.30 4.33
CA SER A 165 -4.19 15.40 5.06
C SER A 165 -4.73 14.23 4.21
N GLU A 166 -4.58 14.25 2.90
CA GLU A 166 -5.06 13.22 1.98
C GLU A 166 -3.95 12.23 1.56
N VAL A 167 -2.76 12.40 2.12
CA VAL A 167 -1.59 11.58 1.80
C VAL A 167 -0.79 11.22 3.05
N ALA A 168 -0.25 10.01 3.09
CA ALA A 168 0.82 9.63 3.99
C ALA A 168 2.17 9.81 3.30
N LEU A 169 3.20 10.07 4.11
CA LEU A 169 4.59 10.03 3.67
C LEU A 169 5.21 8.74 4.22
N GLY A 170 5.50 7.82 3.31
CA GLY A 170 6.21 6.59 3.61
C GLY A 170 7.71 6.76 3.39
N ALA A 171 8.51 6.34 4.36
CA ALA A 171 9.95 6.22 4.22
C ALA A 171 10.39 4.82 4.63
N LYS A 172 11.36 4.27 3.91
CA LYS A 172 11.85 2.93 4.18
C LYS A 172 13.34 2.82 3.91
N GLU A 173 13.94 1.86 4.62
CA GLU A 173 15.27 1.34 4.32
C GLU A 173 15.21 -0.12 3.93
N VAL A 174 16.07 -0.50 2.98
CA VAL A 174 16.41 -1.89 2.70
C VAL A 174 17.72 -2.19 3.45
N LEU A 175 17.64 -3.14 4.37
CA LEU A 175 18.72 -3.49 5.29
C LEU A 175 19.26 -4.88 4.90
N ALA A 176 20.48 -4.96 4.39
CA ALA A 176 21.13 -6.24 4.09
C ALA A 176 21.30 -7.07 5.35
N LEU A 177 20.89 -8.33 5.30
CA LEU A 177 21.05 -9.29 6.37
C LEU A 177 21.07 -10.70 5.75
N PRO A 178 22.00 -11.60 6.15
CA PRO A 178 22.06 -12.95 5.63
C PRO A 178 20.75 -13.73 5.81
N ALA A 179 20.40 -14.54 4.82
CA ALA A 179 19.16 -15.31 4.78
C ALA A 179 18.95 -16.16 6.06
N GLU A 180 19.98 -16.86 6.52
CA GLU A 180 19.93 -17.67 7.74
C GLU A 180 19.59 -16.85 8.99
N LYS A 181 20.17 -15.64 9.12
CA LYS A 181 19.83 -14.75 10.24
C LYS A 181 18.39 -14.25 10.18
N ILE A 182 17.85 -14.05 8.98
CA ILE A 182 16.44 -13.67 8.79
C ILE A 182 15.55 -14.83 9.23
N GLU A 183 15.84 -16.04 8.75
CA GLU A 183 15.10 -17.26 9.07
C GLU A 183 15.11 -17.54 10.59
N ASP A 184 16.27 -17.47 11.22
CA ASP A 184 16.41 -17.64 12.67
C ASP A 184 15.63 -16.58 13.48
N ARG A 185 15.81 -15.30 13.16
CA ARG A 185 15.20 -14.22 13.95
C ARG A 185 13.69 -14.14 13.81
N PHE A 186 13.18 -14.55 12.65
CA PHE A 186 11.74 -14.54 12.39
C PHE A 186 11.08 -15.89 12.53
N ASN A 187 11.83 -16.94 12.97
CA ASN A 187 11.33 -18.30 13.10
C ASN A 187 10.65 -18.82 11.82
N LEU A 188 11.38 -18.71 10.71
CA LEU A 188 10.92 -19.07 9.37
C LEU A 188 11.64 -20.32 8.87
N GLU A 189 10.94 -21.14 8.13
CA GLU A 189 11.57 -22.18 7.30
C GLU A 189 12.31 -21.53 6.14
N LYS A 190 13.21 -22.28 5.52
CA LYS A 190 14.01 -21.79 4.38
C LYS A 190 13.12 -21.23 3.26
N GLY A 191 13.29 -19.95 2.96
CA GLY A 191 12.55 -19.26 1.90
C GLY A 191 11.16 -18.75 2.28
N GLU A 192 10.65 -19.07 3.49
CA GLU A 192 9.44 -18.45 4.02
C GLU A 192 9.67 -16.97 4.32
N GLY A 193 8.60 -16.18 4.23
CA GLY A 193 8.57 -14.77 4.56
C GLY A 193 7.61 -14.43 5.69
N ALA A 194 7.90 -13.31 6.35
CA ALA A 194 7.02 -12.72 7.36
C ALA A 194 6.85 -11.22 7.14
N THR A 195 5.68 -10.72 7.53
CA THR A 195 5.41 -9.30 7.70
C THR A 195 5.18 -9.00 9.17
N THR A 196 5.63 -7.86 9.63
CA THR A 196 5.36 -7.37 10.98
C THR A 196 4.99 -5.89 10.90
N GLU A 197 3.82 -5.55 11.41
CA GLU A 197 3.37 -4.16 11.55
C GLU A 197 3.33 -3.78 13.03
N PHE A 198 3.75 -2.55 13.32
CA PHE A 198 3.82 -2.01 14.68
C PHE A 198 2.92 -0.79 14.80
N PHE A 199 2.03 -0.82 15.78
CA PHE A 199 1.10 0.25 16.11
C PHE A 199 1.32 0.72 17.55
N GLY A 200 1.19 2.02 17.81
CA GLY A 200 1.34 2.60 19.13
C GLY A 200 2.51 3.57 19.23
N SER A 201 3.30 3.51 20.30
CA SER A 201 4.32 4.52 20.62
C SER A 201 5.33 4.80 19.51
N MET A 202 5.60 3.82 18.64
CA MET A 202 6.51 4.01 17.50
C MET A 202 6.01 5.03 16.48
N THR A 203 4.70 5.28 16.37
CA THR A 203 4.18 6.33 15.48
C THR A 203 4.24 7.71 16.07
N LEU A 204 4.68 7.85 17.34
CA LEU A 204 4.76 9.11 18.08
C LEU A 204 3.42 9.84 18.13
N GLY A 205 2.29 9.12 18.15
CA GLY A 205 0.95 9.67 18.13
C GLY A 205 0.50 10.23 16.77
N MET A 206 1.23 9.98 15.71
CA MET A 206 0.82 10.27 14.32
C MET A 206 -0.05 9.13 13.78
N LEU A 207 -1.02 9.45 12.93
CA LEU A 207 -1.81 8.45 12.24
C LEU A 207 -0.95 7.74 11.19
N GLY A 208 -0.74 6.44 11.39
CA GLY A 208 0.11 5.62 10.55
C GLY A 208 0.59 4.36 11.26
N TYR A 209 1.60 3.73 10.68
CA TYR A 209 2.20 2.49 11.22
C TYR A 209 3.67 2.36 10.83
N VAL A 210 4.36 1.45 11.49
CA VAL A 210 5.71 1.01 11.17
C VAL A 210 5.64 -0.41 10.65
N PHE A 211 6.47 -0.76 9.68
CA PHE A 211 6.50 -2.10 9.11
C PHE A 211 7.90 -2.66 8.98
N LEU A 212 8.00 -3.98 9.08
CA LEU A 212 9.24 -4.74 8.89
C LEU A 212 8.91 -6.01 8.10
N TYR A 213 9.45 -6.13 6.88
CA TYR A 213 9.23 -7.25 5.98
C TYR A 213 10.53 -7.97 5.67
N THR A 214 10.45 -9.30 5.56
CA THR A 214 11.62 -10.13 5.26
C THR A 214 11.74 -10.36 3.75
N ASN A 215 12.89 -10.05 3.17
CA ASN A 215 13.26 -10.39 1.79
C ASN A 215 14.25 -11.57 1.82
N LYS A 216 14.75 -12.02 0.66
CA LYS A 216 15.71 -13.15 0.57
C LYS A 216 16.94 -12.92 1.44
N GLU A 217 17.62 -11.79 1.25
CA GLU A 217 18.88 -11.43 1.94
C GLU A 217 18.83 -9.98 2.45
N SER A 218 17.65 -9.48 2.75
CA SER A 218 17.46 -8.14 3.32
C SER A 218 16.15 -8.06 4.10
N LEU A 219 16.03 -6.98 4.87
CA LEU A 219 14.79 -6.56 5.51
C LEU A 219 14.34 -5.24 4.91
N ALA A 220 13.03 -5.04 4.75
CA ALA A 220 12.47 -3.75 4.44
C ALA A 220 11.85 -3.17 5.72
N LEU A 221 12.52 -2.20 6.34
CA LEU A 221 12.02 -1.47 7.51
C LEU A 221 11.50 -0.11 7.06
N GLY A 222 10.27 0.22 7.43
CA GLY A 222 9.70 1.50 7.05
C GLY A 222 8.71 2.07 8.04
N VAL A 223 8.42 3.34 7.83
CA VAL A 223 7.41 4.12 8.55
C VAL A 223 6.47 4.76 7.52
N GLY A 224 5.19 4.82 7.81
CA GLY A 224 4.20 5.53 7.00
C GLY A 224 3.24 6.27 7.90
N CYS A 225 3.26 7.61 7.89
CA CYS A 225 2.34 8.42 8.65
C CYS A 225 1.81 9.59 7.81
N LYS A 226 0.66 10.15 8.20
CA LYS A 226 0.07 11.31 7.53
C LYS A 226 1.08 12.44 7.37
N LEU A 227 1.14 13.01 6.18
CA LEU A 227 2.04 14.13 5.88
C LEU A 227 1.71 15.34 6.75
N SER A 228 0.42 15.61 6.99
CA SER A 228 -0.02 16.70 7.89
C SER A 228 0.49 16.51 9.32
N ASP A 229 0.64 15.29 9.81
CA ASP A 229 1.13 15.02 11.16
C ASP A 229 2.65 15.19 11.25
N TYR A 230 3.40 14.77 10.23
CA TYR A 230 4.83 15.08 10.11
C TYR A 230 5.07 16.60 10.13
N GLN A 231 4.27 17.37 9.36
CA GLN A 231 4.36 18.82 9.31
C GLN A 231 4.07 19.45 10.68
N LYS A 232 3.01 19.03 11.38
CA LYS A 232 2.67 19.52 12.73
C LYS A 232 3.78 19.24 13.74
N LYS A 233 4.46 18.09 13.63
CA LYS A 233 5.55 17.70 14.53
C LYS A 233 6.91 18.31 14.15
N GLY A 234 7.06 18.83 12.93
CA GLY A 234 8.36 19.26 12.41
C GLY A 234 9.39 18.12 12.34
N LEU A 235 8.92 16.88 12.21
CA LEU A 235 9.75 15.67 12.21
C LEU A 235 9.98 15.20 10.77
N ARG A 236 11.23 14.85 10.46
CA ARG A 236 11.55 14.22 9.16
C ARG A 236 11.36 12.71 9.24
N PRO A 237 10.85 12.05 8.16
CA PRO A 237 10.68 10.60 8.16
C PRO A 237 11.97 9.80 8.40
N SER A 238 13.12 10.33 7.97
CA SER A 238 14.43 9.73 8.25
C SER A 238 14.77 9.74 9.74
N GLU A 239 14.46 10.83 10.44
CA GLU A 239 14.64 10.92 11.91
C GLU A 239 13.69 9.97 12.63
N HIS A 240 12.46 9.87 12.15
CA HIS A 240 11.47 8.93 12.69
C HIS A 240 11.97 7.47 12.54
N LEU A 241 12.51 7.12 11.39
CA LEU A 241 13.05 5.78 11.14
C LEU A 241 14.23 5.45 12.06
N GLU A 242 15.10 6.43 12.37
CA GLU A 242 16.19 6.26 13.34
C GLU A 242 15.67 6.03 14.77
N LEU A 243 14.56 6.64 15.17
CA LEU A 243 13.92 6.35 16.45
C LEU A 243 13.35 4.94 16.48
N VAL A 244 12.69 4.51 15.41
CA VAL A 244 12.15 3.14 15.26
C VAL A 244 13.26 2.08 15.37
N LYS A 245 14.39 2.28 14.72
CA LYS A 245 15.55 1.36 14.81
C LYS A 245 16.05 1.14 16.23
N LYS A 246 15.93 2.15 17.09
CA LYS A 246 16.37 2.08 18.50
C LYS A 246 15.37 1.38 19.41
N HIS A 247 14.12 1.25 18.98
CA HIS A 247 13.07 0.64 19.80
C HIS A 247 13.37 -0.85 20.08
N PRO A 248 13.21 -1.34 21.34
CA PRO A 248 13.56 -2.71 21.72
C PRO A 248 12.92 -3.80 20.85
N ALA A 249 11.65 -3.60 20.41
CA ALA A 249 10.93 -4.54 19.55
C ALA A 249 11.52 -4.67 18.12
N VAL A 250 12.31 -3.69 17.65
CA VAL A 250 12.91 -3.67 16.31
C VAL A 250 14.41 -3.93 16.37
N ARG A 251 15.10 -3.27 17.30
CA ARG A 251 16.56 -3.23 17.35
C ARG A 251 17.22 -4.61 17.17
N ARG A 252 16.74 -5.63 17.89
CA ARG A 252 17.32 -6.97 17.83
C ARG A 252 17.07 -7.66 16.48
N LEU A 253 15.94 -7.38 15.84
CA LEU A 253 15.60 -7.97 14.56
C LEU A 253 16.51 -7.48 13.42
N ILE A 254 16.98 -6.24 13.51
CA ILE A 254 17.83 -5.61 12.48
C ILE A 254 19.32 -5.59 12.83
N GLU A 255 19.71 -6.05 14.02
CA GLU A 255 21.11 -5.99 14.50
C GLU A 255 22.11 -6.62 13.53
N GLY A 256 23.19 -5.87 13.22
CA GLY A 256 24.23 -6.31 12.29
C GLY A 256 23.81 -6.27 10.82
N SER A 257 22.70 -5.60 10.49
CA SER A 257 22.35 -5.28 9.11
C SER A 257 23.08 -4.02 8.62
N THR A 258 23.16 -3.87 7.30
CA THR A 258 23.72 -2.68 6.64
C THR A 258 22.67 -2.05 5.74
N THR A 259 22.49 -0.73 5.79
CA THR A 259 21.56 -0.03 4.90
C THR A 259 22.05 -0.06 3.47
N LEU A 260 21.27 -0.62 2.57
CA LEU A 260 21.52 -0.65 1.11
C LEU A 260 20.87 0.51 0.39
N GLU A 261 19.66 0.88 0.83
CA GLU A 261 18.82 1.88 0.18
C GLU A 261 17.98 2.61 1.22
N TYR A 262 17.83 3.92 1.05
CA TYR A 262 16.81 4.73 1.70
C TYR A 262 15.97 5.40 0.64
N SER A 263 14.65 5.34 0.79
CA SER A 263 13.73 5.96 -0.13
C SER A 263 12.45 6.43 0.57
N ALA A 264 11.83 7.48 0.04
CA ALA A 264 10.58 8.03 0.58
C ALA A 264 9.61 8.41 -0.54
N HIS A 265 8.33 8.16 -0.33
CA HIS A 265 7.28 8.43 -1.31
C HIS A 265 5.95 8.75 -0.62
N LEU A 266 5.10 9.50 -1.32
CA LEU A 266 3.73 9.71 -0.89
C LEU A 266 2.89 8.46 -1.15
N ILE A 267 1.92 8.22 -0.28
CA ILE A 267 0.92 7.16 -0.41
C ILE A 267 -0.45 7.83 -0.32
N PRO A 268 -1.42 7.51 -1.20
CA PRO A 268 -2.75 8.09 -1.09
C PRO A 268 -3.45 7.55 0.16
N GLU A 269 -4.05 8.45 0.93
CA GLU A 269 -4.80 8.15 2.16
C GLU A 269 -6.23 8.70 2.12
N GLY A 270 -6.58 9.47 1.09
CA GLY A 270 -7.92 10.05 0.97
C GLY A 270 -9.02 9.02 0.68
N GLY A 271 -8.66 7.82 0.27
CA GLY A 271 -9.54 6.67 0.07
C GLY A 271 -10.75 6.97 -0.82
N PHE A 272 -11.86 6.28 -0.58
CA PHE A 272 -13.09 6.36 -1.38
C PHE A 272 -13.65 7.79 -1.50
N LYS A 273 -13.58 8.60 -0.44
CA LYS A 273 -14.12 9.97 -0.41
C LYS A 273 -13.34 10.96 -1.29
N SER A 274 -12.08 10.68 -1.59
CA SER A 274 -11.18 11.56 -2.36
C SER A 274 -10.96 11.09 -3.79
N MET A 275 -11.71 10.08 -4.24
CA MET A 275 -11.57 9.55 -5.59
C MET A 275 -11.98 10.60 -6.64
N PRO A 276 -11.17 10.82 -7.69
CA PRO A 276 -11.58 11.63 -8.83
C PRO A 276 -12.65 10.89 -9.66
N PRO A 277 -13.30 11.56 -10.62
CA PRO A 277 -14.05 10.87 -11.65
C PRO A 277 -13.18 9.83 -12.35
N LEU A 278 -13.62 8.55 -12.34
CA LEU A 278 -12.83 7.42 -12.83
C LEU A 278 -12.87 7.28 -14.36
N ALA A 279 -13.91 7.82 -15.00
CA ALA A 279 -14.09 7.82 -16.44
C ALA A 279 -14.57 9.19 -16.92
N ARG A 280 -14.05 9.64 -18.05
CA ARG A 280 -14.44 10.84 -18.81
C ARG A 280 -14.19 10.58 -20.29
N ASP A 281 -14.66 11.47 -21.16
CA ASP A 281 -14.46 11.37 -22.59
C ASP A 281 -12.98 11.20 -22.97
N GLY A 282 -12.62 10.00 -23.44
CA GLY A 282 -11.27 9.62 -23.81
C GLY A 282 -10.32 9.41 -22.64
N PHE A 283 -10.79 9.26 -21.39
CA PHE A 283 -9.91 9.22 -20.22
C PHE A 283 -10.41 8.30 -19.10
N LEU A 284 -9.52 7.46 -18.61
CA LEU A 284 -9.71 6.64 -17.41
C LEU A 284 -8.62 6.92 -16.37
N VAL A 285 -8.94 6.71 -15.10
CA VAL A 285 -7.97 6.81 -13.97
C VAL A 285 -7.97 5.51 -13.19
N ALA A 286 -6.80 4.98 -12.87
CA ALA A 286 -6.66 3.71 -12.16
C ALA A 286 -5.55 3.72 -11.08
N GLY A 287 -5.65 2.83 -10.11
CA GLY A 287 -4.68 2.66 -9.03
C GLY A 287 -4.58 3.89 -8.11
N ASP A 288 -3.36 4.18 -7.66
CA ASP A 288 -3.08 5.30 -6.73
C ASP A 288 -3.50 6.67 -7.31
N ALA A 289 -3.46 6.83 -8.63
CA ALA A 289 -3.94 8.05 -9.29
C ALA A 289 -5.44 8.27 -9.05
N ALA A 290 -6.19 7.20 -8.83
CA ALA A 290 -7.60 7.20 -8.45
C ALA A 290 -7.84 7.07 -6.93
N GLN A 291 -6.80 7.19 -6.08
CA GLN A 291 -6.89 6.99 -4.63
C GLN A 291 -7.29 5.57 -4.22
N MET A 292 -7.00 4.56 -5.05
CA MET A 292 -7.37 3.17 -4.77
C MET A 292 -6.35 2.51 -3.86
N VAL A 293 -6.31 2.95 -2.60
CA VAL A 293 -5.55 2.36 -1.50
C VAL A 293 -6.49 2.11 -0.33
N ASN A 294 -6.46 0.90 0.20
CA ASN A 294 -7.17 0.51 1.41
C ASN A 294 -6.19 0.55 2.59
N ALA A 295 -6.11 1.67 3.28
CA ALA A 295 -5.20 1.88 4.40
C ALA A 295 -5.50 0.94 5.59
N ALA A 296 -6.77 0.56 5.80
CA ALA A 296 -7.18 -0.34 6.86
C ALA A 296 -6.55 -1.73 6.74
N PHE A 297 -6.51 -2.28 5.52
CA PHE A 297 -5.94 -3.59 5.22
C PHE A 297 -4.54 -3.51 4.60
N ARG A 298 -3.99 -2.30 4.43
CA ARG A 298 -2.67 -2.03 3.85
C ARG A 298 -2.52 -2.58 2.43
N GLU A 299 -3.58 -2.48 1.68
CA GLU A 299 -3.70 -2.94 0.31
C GLU A 299 -3.68 -1.78 -0.68
N GLY A 300 -2.89 -1.91 -1.73
CA GLY A 300 -2.78 -0.92 -2.80
C GLY A 300 -2.39 -1.57 -4.12
N SER A 301 -1.35 -2.41 -4.13
CA SER A 301 -0.87 -3.06 -5.35
C SER A 301 -1.90 -3.97 -6.01
N ASN A 302 -2.66 -4.73 -5.23
CA ASN A 302 -3.75 -5.57 -5.71
C ASN A 302 -4.90 -4.74 -6.31
N LEU A 303 -5.29 -3.63 -5.65
CA LEU A 303 -6.31 -2.72 -6.17
C LEU A 303 -5.81 -2.04 -7.47
N ALA A 304 -4.55 -1.60 -7.50
CA ALA A 304 -3.94 -1.01 -8.68
C ALA A 304 -3.85 -1.99 -9.86
N MET A 305 -3.48 -3.25 -9.62
CA MET A 305 -3.44 -4.29 -10.65
C MET A 305 -4.83 -4.61 -11.18
N THR A 306 -5.82 -4.78 -10.29
CA THR A 306 -7.21 -5.07 -10.69
C THR A 306 -7.83 -3.91 -11.45
N SER A 307 -7.75 -2.69 -10.92
CA SER A 307 -8.29 -1.52 -11.58
C SER A 307 -7.61 -1.25 -12.93
N GLY A 308 -6.29 -1.43 -12.99
CA GLY A 308 -5.53 -1.33 -14.24
C GLY A 308 -6.01 -2.34 -15.27
N ARG A 309 -6.15 -3.64 -14.90
CA ARG A 309 -6.67 -4.68 -15.80
C ARG A 309 -8.06 -4.32 -16.33
N LEU A 310 -8.99 -3.93 -15.44
CA LEU A 310 -10.35 -3.56 -15.82
C LEU A 310 -10.38 -2.32 -16.73
N ALA A 311 -9.48 -1.35 -16.53
CA ALA A 311 -9.32 -0.20 -17.42
C ALA A 311 -8.84 -0.63 -18.81
N GLY A 312 -7.86 -1.53 -18.89
CA GLY A 312 -7.38 -2.09 -20.17
C GLY A 312 -8.43 -2.88 -20.92
N GLU A 313 -9.21 -3.72 -20.23
CA GLU A 313 -10.36 -4.44 -20.80
C GLU A 313 -11.43 -3.48 -21.35
N THR A 314 -11.72 -2.40 -20.59
CA THR A 314 -12.68 -1.37 -21.03
C THR A 314 -12.17 -0.62 -22.25
N ALA A 315 -10.86 -0.31 -22.32
CA ALA A 315 -10.24 0.28 -23.49
C ALA A 315 -10.39 -0.60 -24.75
N ALA A 316 -10.26 -1.89 -24.61
CA ALA A 316 -10.46 -2.84 -25.70
C ALA A 316 -11.92 -2.89 -26.17
N GLU A 317 -12.87 -2.89 -25.25
CA GLU A 317 -14.31 -2.82 -25.56
C GLU A 317 -14.70 -1.52 -26.26
N ALA A 318 -14.16 -0.38 -25.78
CA ALA A 318 -14.35 0.93 -26.38
C ALA A 318 -13.79 0.96 -27.82
N LYS A 319 -12.61 0.37 -28.03
CA LYS A 319 -12.01 0.22 -29.36
C LYS A 319 -12.89 -0.60 -30.29
N ALA A 320 -13.42 -1.75 -29.84
CA ALA A 320 -14.28 -2.59 -30.63
C ALA A 320 -15.58 -1.88 -31.10
N LYS A 321 -16.10 -0.98 -30.26
CA LYS A 321 -17.28 -0.13 -30.55
C LYS A 321 -16.90 1.16 -31.27
N ASN A 322 -15.63 1.49 -31.37
CA ASN A 322 -15.12 2.81 -31.78
C ASN A 322 -15.79 3.97 -31.03
N ASP A 323 -16.05 3.78 -29.73
CA ASP A 323 -16.72 4.74 -28.87
C ASP A 323 -15.92 4.95 -27.57
N PHE A 324 -15.33 6.12 -27.45
CA PHE A 324 -14.45 6.51 -26.33
C PHE A 324 -15.07 7.64 -25.49
N TYR A 325 -16.38 7.83 -25.56
CA TYR A 325 -17.10 8.79 -24.72
C TYR A 325 -17.39 8.22 -23.34
N GLU A 326 -17.61 9.10 -22.38
CA GLU A 326 -17.87 8.75 -20.97
C GLU A 326 -18.98 7.70 -20.83
N ALA A 327 -20.03 7.79 -21.61
CA ALA A 327 -21.14 6.85 -21.59
C ALA A 327 -20.69 5.39 -21.81
N SER A 328 -19.79 5.15 -22.76
CA SER A 328 -19.21 3.82 -22.99
C SER A 328 -18.10 3.47 -22.00
N LEU A 329 -17.28 4.44 -21.61
CA LEU A 329 -16.18 4.25 -20.67
C LEU A 329 -16.65 4.06 -19.22
N SER A 330 -17.89 4.44 -18.86
CA SER A 330 -18.49 4.19 -17.55
C SER A 330 -18.62 2.71 -17.21
N ALA A 331 -18.59 1.80 -18.20
CA ALA A 331 -18.49 0.36 -18.00
C ALA A 331 -17.28 -0.04 -17.11
N TYR A 332 -16.21 0.75 -17.10
CA TYR A 332 -15.10 0.60 -16.16
C TYR A 332 -15.54 0.73 -14.71
N VAL A 333 -16.35 1.75 -14.41
CA VAL A 333 -16.87 1.99 -13.06
C VAL A 333 -17.78 0.85 -12.63
N ASP A 334 -18.60 0.32 -13.52
CA ASP A 334 -19.48 -0.81 -13.22
C ASP A 334 -18.69 -2.09 -12.97
N LYS A 335 -17.62 -2.34 -13.72
CA LYS A 335 -16.69 -3.45 -13.46
C LYS A 335 -16.00 -3.30 -12.11
N LEU A 336 -15.59 -2.09 -11.71
CA LEU A 336 -15.00 -1.82 -10.40
C LEU A 336 -15.99 -2.07 -9.25
N LYS A 337 -17.25 -1.68 -9.42
CA LYS A 337 -18.33 -1.97 -8.45
C LYS A 337 -18.63 -3.47 -8.34
N ALA A 338 -18.53 -4.21 -9.44
CA ALA A 338 -18.73 -5.65 -9.47
C ALA A 338 -17.50 -6.44 -8.95
N SER A 339 -16.35 -5.80 -8.85
CA SER A 339 -15.14 -6.34 -8.23
C SER A 339 -15.12 -6.05 -6.71
N TYR A 340 -14.05 -6.46 -6.03
CA TYR A 340 -13.80 -6.11 -4.64
C TYR A 340 -13.28 -4.67 -4.44
N VAL A 341 -12.79 -3.99 -5.50
CA VAL A 341 -12.06 -2.72 -5.38
C VAL A 341 -12.91 -1.60 -4.77
N LEU A 342 -14.05 -1.27 -5.37
CA LEU A 342 -14.91 -0.21 -4.84
C LEU A 342 -15.68 -0.63 -3.58
N PRO A 343 -16.23 -1.86 -3.47
CA PRO A 343 -16.88 -2.31 -2.25
C PRO A 343 -15.98 -2.27 -1.01
N ASP A 344 -14.74 -2.75 -1.10
CA ASP A 344 -13.80 -2.76 0.03
C ASP A 344 -13.38 -1.34 0.44
N LEU A 345 -13.16 -0.44 -0.54
CA LEU A 345 -12.87 0.96 -0.26
C LEU A 345 -14.06 1.71 0.36
N GLU A 346 -15.27 1.40 -0.09
CA GLU A 346 -16.49 1.99 0.46
C GLU A 346 -16.75 1.54 1.89
N GLU A 347 -16.49 0.27 2.22
CA GLU A 347 -16.69 -0.28 3.57
C GLU A 347 -15.84 0.42 4.63
N VAL A 348 -14.61 0.81 4.28
CA VAL A 348 -13.67 1.45 5.22
C VAL A 348 -13.60 2.97 5.12
N LYS A 349 -14.44 3.60 4.30
CA LYS A 349 -14.38 5.06 3.99
C LYS A 349 -14.43 6.01 5.18
N ASP A 350 -14.96 5.56 6.30
CA ASP A 350 -15.13 6.37 7.52
C ASP A 350 -14.12 5.99 8.62
N LEU A 351 -13.27 4.99 8.39
CA LEU A 351 -12.39 4.45 9.42
C LEU A 351 -11.29 5.45 9.82
N GLU A 352 -10.69 6.13 8.86
CA GLU A 352 -9.66 7.13 9.12
C GLU A 352 -10.18 8.26 10.01
N GLU A 353 -11.32 8.84 9.64
CA GLU A 353 -11.99 9.89 10.41
C GLU A 353 -12.37 9.42 11.84
N ALA A 354 -12.77 8.16 11.96
CA ALA A 354 -13.07 7.55 13.26
C ALA A 354 -11.82 7.42 14.14
N VAL A 355 -10.68 7.03 13.58
CA VAL A 355 -9.40 6.96 14.31
C VAL A 355 -8.92 8.36 14.70
N GLU A 356 -9.00 9.35 13.81
CA GLU A 356 -8.63 10.74 14.11
C GLU A 356 -9.49 11.35 15.20
N SER A 357 -10.79 11.01 15.25
CA SER A 357 -11.71 11.46 16.31
C SER A 357 -11.48 10.79 17.67
N SER A 358 -10.66 9.74 17.70
CA SER A 358 -10.35 8.96 18.90
C SER A 358 -8.83 8.97 19.22
N PRO A 359 -8.26 10.11 19.65
CA PRO A 359 -6.79 10.26 19.80
C PRO A 359 -6.15 9.24 20.75
N GLY A 360 -6.91 8.68 21.68
CA GLY A 360 -6.41 7.57 22.54
C GLY A 360 -6.06 6.30 21.79
N PHE A 361 -6.44 6.18 20.52
CA PHE A 361 -6.17 4.99 19.73
C PHE A 361 -4.69 4.80 19.38
N LEU A 362 -3.97 5.90 19.23
CA LEU A 362 -2.56 5.89 18.83
C LEU A 362 -1.58 5.84 20.03
N ASP A 363 -2.05 6.14 21.25
CA ASP A 363 -1.20 6.20 22.44
C ASP A 363 -1.78 5.47 23.66
N PHE A 364 -3.00 5.81 24.07
CA PHE A 364 -3.61 5.31 25.30
C PHE A 364 -3.91 3.80 25.22
N TYR A 365 -4.56 3.33 24.17
CA TYR A 365 -4.95 1.92 24.07
C TYR A 365 -3.76 0.97 23.89
N PRO A 366 -2.74 1.28 23.09
CA PRO A 366 -1.50 0.50 23.04
C PRO A 366 -0.83 0.38 24.41
N LYS A 367 -0.70 1.49 25.12
CA LYS A 367 -0.13 1.50 26.48
C LYS A 367 -0.99 0.69 27.45
N LEU A 368 -2.29 0.91 27.47
CA LEU A 368 -3.22 0.15 28.32
C LEU A 368 -3.11 -1.35 28.06
N ALA A 369 -3.06 -1.78 26.81
CA ALA A 369 -2.92 -3.19 26.45
C ALA A 369 -1.63 -3.78 27.04
N CYS A 370 -0.49 -3.09 26.90
CA CYS A 370 0.78 -3.51 27.48
C CYS A 370 0.74 -3.54 29.02
N ASP A 371 0.17 -2.53 29.65
CA ASP A 371 0.03 -2.49 31.13
C ASP A 371 -0.87 -3.61 31.65
N LEU A 372 -1.97 -3.93 30.99
CA LEU A 372 -2.83 -5.06 31.32
C LEU A 372 -2.13 -6.41 31.13
N ALA A 373 -1.35 -6.55 30.06
CA ALA A 373 -0.50 -7.74 29.85
C ALA A 373 0.55 -7.88 30.95
N HIS A 374 1.19 -6.78 31.34
CA HIS A 374 2.13 -6.76 32.47
C HIS A 374 1.47 -7.29 33.74
N LEU A 375 0.34 -6.75 34.15
CA LEU A 375 -0.42 -7.22 35.34
C LEU A 375 -0.80 -8.70 35.23
N ARG A 376 -1.16 -9.17 34.03
CA ARG A 376 -1.56 -10.57 33.79
C ARG A 376 -0.40 -11.56 33.96
N PHE A 377 0.78 -11.18 33.46
CA PHE A 377 1.95 -12.06 33.43
C PHE A 377 2.90 -11.90 34.62
N SER A 378 2.78 -10.82 35.43
CA SER A 378 3.62 -10.60 36.61
C SER A 378 3.39 -11.66 37.69
N ALA A 379 4.48 -12.10 38.32
CA ALA A 379 4.49 -12.98 39.50
C ALA A 379 5.35 -12.33 40.59
N ASP A 380 4.81 -11.26 41.20
CA ASP A 380 5.48 -10.35 42.11
C ASP A 380 5.11 -10.55 43.59
N GLY A 381 4.37 -11.65 43.90
CA GLY A 381 3.90 -11.94 45.27
C GLY A 381 2.59 -11.24 45.63
N VAL A 382 2.07 -10.34 44.78
CA VAL A 382 0.77 -9.71 44.97
C VAL A 382 -0.36 -10.67 44.52
N PRO A 383 -1.42 -10.85 45.30
CA PRO A 383 -2.55 -11.70 44.91
C PRO A 383 -3.15 -11.26 43.59
N LYS A 384 -3.46 -12.20 42.69
CA LYS A 384 -4.03 -11.90 41.35
C LYS A 384 -5.33 -11.10 41.40
N ARG A 385 -6.12 -11.20 42.47
CA ARG A 385 -7.31 -10.39 42.68
C ARG A 385 -6.97 -8.89 42.79
N GLU A 386 -5.82 -8.52 43.34
CA GLU A 386 -5.39 -7.12 43.44
C GLU A 386 -4.92 -6.58 42.07
N HIS A 387 -4.21 -7.41 41.29
CA HIS A 387 -3.91 -7.11 39.87
C HIS A 387 -5.19 -6.90 39.08
N LEU A 388 -6.23 -7.74 39.28
CA LEU A 388 -7.53 -7.56 38.62
C LEU A 388 -8.23 -6.26 39.02
N LYS A 389 -8.20 -5.89 40.31
CA LYS A 389 -8.72 -4.60 40.77
C LYS A 389 -8.00 -3.42 40.12
N THR A 390 -6.68 -3.50 40.02
CA THR A 390 -5.85 -2.47 39.35
C THR A 390 -6.20 -2.39 37.86
N ALA A 391 -6.29 -3.50 37.17
CA ALA A 391 -6.71 -3.56 35.77
C ALA A 391 -8.11 -2.95 35.56
N MET A 392 -9.07 -3.31 36.42
CA MET A 392 -10.43 -2.75 36.36
C MET A 392 -10.45 -1.23 36.65
N ARG A 393 -9.59 -0.73 37.53
CA ARG A 393 -9.42 0.70 37.77
C ARG A 393 -8.91 1.40 36.53
N MET A 394 -7.82 0.93 35.90
CA MET A 394 -7.27 1.49 34.65
C MET A 394 -8.31 1.60 33.54
N VAL A 395 -9.12 0.55 33.36
CA VAL A 395 -10.21 0.53 32.38
C VAL A 395 -11.31 1.54 32.75
N ARG A 396 -11.68 1.64 34.05
CA ARG A 396 -12.70 2.58 34.51
C ARG A 396 -12.27 4.05 34.42
N GLU A 397 -11.01 4.36 34.62
CA GLU A 397 -10.46 5.71 34.49
C GLU A 397 -10.68 6.29 33.09
N ARG A 398 -10.62 5.46 32.04
CA ARG A 398 -10.97 5.88 30.68
C ARG A 398 -12.49 6.04 30.48
N GLY A 399 -13.30 5.27 31.23
CA GLY A 399 -14.76 5.20 31.10
C GLY A 399 -15.19 4.20 30.02
N LEU A 400 -15.95 3.18 30.44
CA LEU A 400 -16.38 2.08 29.55
C LEU A 400 -17.17 2.56 28.32
N LEU A 401 -18.06 3.55 28.51
CA LEU A 401 -18.85 4.12 27.41
C LEU A 401 -17.95 4.84 26.39
N ARG A 402 -16.91 5.53 26.87
CA ARG A 402 -15.93 6.19 26.00
C ARG A 402 -15.12 5.16 25.22
N MET A 403 -14.65 4.12 25.91
CA MET A 403 -13.93 3.02 25.25
C MET A 403 -14.80 2.33 24.17
N ALA A 404 -16.06 2.03 24.49
CA ALA A 404 -16.97 1.44 23.54
C ALA A 404 -17.17 2.34 22.31
N ARG A 405 -17.34 3.65 22.51
CA ARG A 405 -17.45 4.62 21.42
C ARG A 405 -16.17 4.71 20.58
N ASP A 406 -15.01 4.77 21.22
CA ASP A 406 -13.70 4.90 20.56
C ASP A 406 -13.39 3.63 19.74
N LEU A 407 -13.74 2.43 20.22
CA LEU A 407 -13.40 1.16 19.59
C LEU A 407 -14.46 0.65 18.59
N TRP A 408 -15.70 1.13 18.69
CA TRP A 408 -16.79 0.66 17.84
C TRP A 408 -16.55 0.78 16.33
N PRO A 409 -15.97 1.91 15.83
CA PRO A 409 -15.69 2.05 14.40
C PRO A 409 -14.69 1.03 13.87
N LEU A 410 -13.77 0.54 14.72
CA LEU A 410 -12.71 -0.38 14.34
C LEU A 410 -13.17 -1.79 14.03
N ARG A 411 -14.41 -2.15 14.37
CA ARG A 411 -14.97 -3.47 14.04
C ARG A 411 -14.86 -3.79 12.55
N LYS A 412 -14.91 -2.76 11.69
CA LYS A 412 -14.77 -2.87 10.23
C LYS A 412 -13.34 -3.18 9.75
N ALA A 413 -12.33 -2.93 10.59
CA ALA A 413 -10.94 -3.23 10.29
C ALA A 413 -10.47 -4.57 10.89
N VAL A 414 -11.31 -5.21 11.73
CA VAL A 414 -10.96 -6.45 12.45
C VAL A 414 -11.72 -7.66 11.89
N LEU A 415 -12.89 -7.45 11.31
CA LEU A 415 -13.76 -8.46 10.72
C LEU A 415 -13.66 -8.47 9.20
#